data_f59f087346ae841b15a82b4857c1d1ef
#
_entry.id   f59f087346ae841b15a82b4857c1d1ef
#
_cell.length_a   1.000
_cell.length_b   1.000
_cell.length_c   1.000
_cell.angle_alpha   90.00
_cell.angle_beta   90.00
_cell.angle_gamma   90.00
#
_symmetry.space_group_name_H-M   'P 1'
#
loop_
_entity.id
_entity.type
_entity.pdbx_description
1 polymer ?
#
loop_
_entity_poly.entity_id
_entity_poly.type
_entity_poly.pdbx_seq_one_letter_code
_entity_poly.pdbx_strand_id
1 'polypeptide(L)'
;MLDGVRRIQFVSDNLVEQIIEGRKTASVVHLHEVDVDEDEYNNALVVGKYYDVYDSLLIKRCTIRIVAMELCRWDTIPERLWRGETNSNADEFREDHLDYFTNPTDDFEFIAYYFELG
;
A
#
# COMPACT_ATOMS: atom_id res chain seq x y z
N MET A 1 25.01 -5.45 -7.51
CA MET A 1 24.13 -4.36 -7.81
C MET A 1 22.72 -4.61 -7.29
N LEU A 2 22.20 -3.77 -6.47
CA LEU A 2 20.93 -4.03 -5.79
C LEU A 2 19.79 -3.17 -6.32
N ASP A 3 19.75 -3.01 -7.61
CA ASP A 3 18.75 -2.17 -8.27
C ASP A 3 17.34 -2.74 -8.26
N GLY A 4 17.16 -3.94 -7.73
CA GLY A 4 15.83 -4.51 -7.60
C GLY A 4 15.11 -4.16 -6.32
N VAL A 5 15.79 -3.53 -5.35
CA VAL A 5 15.18 -3.24 -4.05
C VAL A 5 14.85 -1.75 -3.97
N ARG A 6 13.58 -1.46 -3.71
CA ARG A 6 13.04 -0.11 -3.61
C ARG A 6 12.62 0.16 -2.17
N ARG A 7 12.10 1.35 -1.91
CA ARG A 7 11.75 1.76 -0.55
C ARG A 7 10.31 2.24 -0.46
N ILE A 8 9.65 1.87 0.63
CA ILE A 8 8.33 2.39 0.99
C ILE A 8 8.40 2.84 2.44
N GLN A 9 7.90 4.03 2.73
CA GLN A 9 7.80 4.51 4.10
C GLN A 9 6.34 4.50 4.55
N PHE A 10 6.11 3.98 5.77
CA PHE A 10 4.82 4.10 6.43
C PHE A 10 4.97 5.07 7.59
N VAL A 11 4.06 6.03 7.67
CA VAL A 11 4.12 7.07 8.70
C VAL A 11 3.68 6.58 10.07
N SER A 12 3.04 5.42 10.13
CA SER A 12 2.59 4.81 11.38
C SER A 12 3.39 3.55 11.67
N ASP A 13 4.07 3.53 12.82
CA ASP A 13 4.83 2.35 13.24
C ASP A 13 3.91 1.17 13.50
N ASN A 14 2.65 1.42 13.88
CA ASN A 14 1.67 0.36 14.07
C ASN A 14 1.38 -0.39 12.77
N LEU A 15 1.33 0.33 11.64
CA LEU A 15 1.17 -0.32 10.33
C LEU A 15 2.35 -1.20 10.01
N VAL A 16 3.56 -0.75 10.32
CA VAL A 16 4.77 -1.55 10.10
C VAL A 16 4.74 -2.84 10.93
N GLU A 17 4.33 -2.74 12.19
CA GLU A 17 4.18 -3.92 13.05
C GLU A 17 3.16 -4.91 12.47
N GLN A 18 2.05 -4.43 11.95
CA GLN A 18 1.04 -5.28 11.32
C GLN A 18 1.59 -6.03 10.11
N ILE A 19 2.46 -5.38 9.33
CA ILE A 19 3.13 -6.02 8.19
C ILE A 19 4.07 -7.13 8.68
N ILE A 20 4.89 -6.83 9.68
CA ILE A 20 5.85 -7.80 10.22
C ILE A 20 5.13 -9.01 10.79
N GLU A 21 3.98 -8.80 11.42
CA GLU A 21 3.16 -9.89 11.99
C GLU A 21 2.38 -10.66 10.94
N GLY A 22 2.37 -10.21 9.69
CA GLY A 22 1.65 -10.87 8.61
C GLY A 22 0.16 -10.55 8.55
N ARG A 23 -0.33 -9.61 9.37
CA ARG A 23 -1.74 -9.21 9.37
C ARG A 23 -2.07 -8.23 8.27
N LYS A 24 -1.18 -7.26 8.01
CA LYS A 24 -1.36 -6.30 6.93
C LYS A 24 -0.70 -6.82 5.66
N THR A 25 -1.51 -7.05 4.64
CA THR A 25 -1.05 -7.59 3.35
C THR A 25 -1.48 -6.74 2.17
N ALA A 26 -2.07 -5.57 2.42
CA ALA A 26 -2.52 -4.67 1.36
C ALA A 26 -2.33 -3.23 1.78
N SER A 27 -2.18 -2.37 0.79
CA SER A 27 -2.18 -0.92 0.99
C SER A 27 -2.70 -0.25 -0.28
N VAL A 28 -2.82 1.06 -0.26
CA VAL A 28 -3.39 1.82 -1.38
C VAL A 28 -2.51 3.01 -1.72
N VAL A 29 -2.62 3.46 -2.97
CA VAL A 29 -1.99 4.69 -3.45
C VAL A 29 -2.95 5.41 -4.38
N HIS A 30 -2.72 6.71 -4.56
CA HIS A 30 -3.45 7.47 -5.57
C HIS A 30 -3.14 6.94 -6.96
N LEU A 31 -4.12 7.01 -7.85
CA LEU A 31 -3.99 6.48 -9.20
C LEU A 31 -2.77 7.08 -9.92
N HIS A 32 -2.55 8.37 -9.78
CA HIS A 32 -1.44 9.06 -10.46
C HIS A 32 -0.06 8.66 -9.93
N GLU A 33 0.04 8.11 -8.73
CA GLU A 33 1.33 7.72 -8.16
C GLU A 33 1.91 6.48 -8.82
N VAL A 34 1.08 5.69 -9.47
CA VAL A 34 1.52 4.44 -10.12
C VAL A 34 2.23 4.73 -11.44
N ASP A 35 1.92 5.86 -12.05
CA ASP A 35 2.48 6.24 -13.35
C ASP A 35 3.80 7.00 -13.24
N VAL A 36 4.32 7.15 -12.04
CA VAL A 36 5.58 7.87 -11.82
C VAL A 36 6.74 6.91 -12.04
N ASP A 37 7.03 6.61 -13.28
CA ASP A 37 8.19 5.80 -13.65
C ASP A 37 9.44 6.66 -13.82
N GLU A 38 9.28 7.97 -13.72
CA GLU A 38 10.35 8.94 -13.92
C GLU A 38 11.09 9.30 -12.63
N ASP A 39 10.70 8.70 -11.52
CA ASP A 39 11.36 8.93 -10.24
C ASP A 39 12.82 8.49 -10.35
N GLU A 40 13.74 9.39 -10.06
CA GLU A 40 15.17 9.09 -10.15
C GLU A 40 15.58 7.95 -9.20
N TYR A 41 14.80 7.70 -8.17
CA TYR A 41 15.04 6.60 -7.24
C TYR A 41 14.29 5.34 -7.64
N ASN A 42 13.51 5.40 -8.70
CA ASN A 42 12.80 4.27 -9.26
C ASN A 42 11.90 3.57 -8.23
N ASN A 43 11.08 4.36 -7.56
CA ASN A 43 10.19 3.86 -6.51
C ASN A 43 8.78 3.52 -6.99
N ALA A 44 8.56 3.46 -8.29
CA ALA A 44 7.27 3.06 -8.84
C ALA A 44 6.89 1.67 -8.34
N LEU A 45 5.59 1.47 -8.03
CA LEU A 45 5.10 0.19 -7.57
C LEU A 45 4.98 -0.77 -8.76
N VAL A 46 5.63 -1.91 -8.66
CA VAL A 46 5.68 -2.90 -9.73
C VAL A 46 5.48 -4.30 -9.15
N VAL A 47 4.56 -5.06 -9.72
CA VAL A 47 4.32 -6.44 -9.31
C VAL A 47 5.60 -7.27 -9.50
N GLY A 48 5.92 -8.07 -8.51
CA GLY A 48 7.09 -8.93 -8.52
C GLY A 48 8.35 -8.32 -7.94
N LYS A 49 8.32 -7.02 -7.64
CA LYS A 49 9.50 -6.34 -7.10
C LYS A 49 9.48 -6.31 -5.58
N TYR A 50 10.67 -6.16 -5.00
CA TYR A 50 10.88 -6.09 -3.55
C TYR A 50 11.01 -4.65 -3.11
N TYR A 51 10.52 -4.36 -1.91
CA TYR A 51 10.55 -3.04 -1.32
C TYR A 51 10.97 -3.13 0.13
N ASP A 52 11.96 -2.33 0.51
CA ASP A 52 12.33 -2.19 1.92
C ASP A 52 11.32 -1.27 2.59
N VAL A 53 10.76 -1.73 3.71
CA VAL A 53 9.75 -0.99 4.46
C VAL A 53 10.43 -0.21 5.58
N TYR A 54 10.22 1.10 5.57
CA TYR A 54 10.78 2.02 6.55
C TYR A 54 9.68 2.56 7.45
N ASP A 55 10.01 2.78 8.70
CA ASP A 55 9.07 3.35 9.67
C ASP A 55 9.12 4.89 9.67
N SER A 56 8.43 5.51 10.62
CA SER A 56 8.35 6.96 10.70
C SER A 56 9.71 7.64 10.95
N LEU A 57 10.67 6.90 11.48
CA LEU A 57 12.02 7.40 11.75
C LEU A 57 13.00 7.04 10.63
N LEU A 58 12.50 6.53 9.50
CA LEU A 58 13.32 6.09 8.37
C LEU A 58 14.27 4.95 8.72
N ILE A 59 13.83 4.08 9.62
CA ILE A 59 14.58 2.86 9.97
C ILE A 59 13.95 1.71 9.20
N LYS A 60 14.79 0.95 8.51
CA LYS A 60 14.31 -0.24 7.79
C LYS A 60 13.82 -1.30 8.77
N ARG A 61 12.58 -1.77 8.57
CA ARG A 61 11.97 -2.73 9.49
C ARG A 61 11.77 -4.10 8.86
N CYS A 62 11.50 -4.17 7.56
CA CYS A 62 11.32 -5.44 6.86
C CYS A 62 11.40 -5.21 5.35
N THR A 63 11.25 -6.29 4.60
CA THR A 63 11.17 -6.25 3.14
C THR A 63 9.88 -6.95 2.74
N ILE A 64 9.18 -6.40 1.75
CA ILE A 64 7.97 -7.00 1.18
C ILE A 64 8.15 -7.19 -0.32
N ARG A 65 7.35 -8.09 -0.89
CA ARG A 65 7.28 -8.29 -2.33
C ARG A 65 5.85 -8.03 -2.78
N ILE A 66 5.65 -7.19 -3.78
CA ILE A 66 4.32 -6.93 -4.32
C ILE A 66 3.92 -8.11 -5.18
N VAL A 67 2.78 -8.72 -4.87
CA VAL A 67 2.30 -9.91 -5.58
C VAL A 67 1.13 -9.63 -6.51
N ALA A 68 0.43 -8.52 -6.31
CA ALA A 68 -0.69 -8.13 -7.17
C ALA A 68 -1.02 -6.65 -7.00
N MET A 69 -1.65 -6.08 -8.02
CA MET A 69 -2.19 -4.72 -7.96
C MET A 69 -3.55 -4.73 -8.64
N GLU A 70 -4.46 -3.86 -8.21
CA GLU A 70 -5.76 -3.74 -8.88
C GLU A 70 -6.28 -2.32 -8.80
N LEU A 71 -7.03 -1.94 -9.83
CA LEU A 71 -7.76 -0.68 -9.84
C LEU A 71 -9.03 -0.86 -9.02
N CYS A 72 -9.22 0.00 -8.04
CA CYS A 72 -10.36 -0.04 -7.15
C CYS A 72 -11.20 1.22 -7.28
N ARG A 73 -12.46 1.09 -6.86
CA ARG A 73 -13.39 2.19 -6.86
C ARG A 73 -13.93 2.37 -5.45
N TRP A 74 -14.09 3.62 -5.03
CA TRP A 74 -14.46 3.95 -3.65
C TRP A 74 -15.79 3.30 -3.22
N ASP A 75 -16.75 3.20 -4.12
CA ASP A 75 -18.05 2.62 -3.80
C ASP A 75 -18.07 1.09 -3.80
N THR A 76 -16.97 0.44 -4.19
CA THR A 76 -16.90 -1.02 -4.30
C THR A 76 -15.55 -1.50 -3.81
N ILE A 77 -15.38 -1.52 -2.49
CA ILE A 77 -14.10 -1.93 -1.88
C ILE A 77 -14.04 -3.46 -1.83
N PRO A 78 -13.05 -4.10 -2.50
CA PRO A 78 -12.94 -5.56 -2.47
C PRO A 78 -12.64 -6.10 -1.07
N GLU A 79 -13.17 -7.26 -0.76
CA GLU A 79 -12.92 -7.91 0.52
C GLU A 79 -11.43 -8.14 0.74
N ARG A 80 -10.71 -8.55 -0.29
CA ARG A 80 -9.26 -8.76 -0.21
C ARG A 80 -8.55 -7.50 0.29
N LEU A 81 -9.03 -6.33 -0.16
CA LEU A 81 -8.42 -5.07 0.23
C LEU A 81 -8.69 -4.72 1.68
N TRP A 82 -9.96 -4.68 2.10
CA TRP A 82 -10.22 -4.26 3.47
C TRP A 82 -9.72 -5.29 4.48
N ARG A 83 -9.71 -6.58 4.15
CA ARG A 83 -9.08 -7.58 5.02
C ARG A 83 -7.57 -7.40 5.08
N GLY A 84 -6.91 -7.14 3.95
CA GLY A 84 -5.47 -6.91 3.89
C GLY A 84 -5.03 -5.65 4.60
N GLU A 85 -5.92 -4.68 4.73
CA GLU A 85 -5.69 -3.46 5.50
C GLU A 85 -6.07 -3.63 6.98
N THR A 86 -6.43 -4.83 7.40
CA THR A 86 -6.83 -5.19 8.76
C THR A 86 -8.16 -4.56 9.19
N ASN A 87 -9.02 -4.25 8.25
CA ASN A 87 -10.36 -3.76 8.53
C ASN A 87 -11.34 -4.92 8.67
N SER A 88 -12.49 -4.66 9.32
CA SER A 88 -13.55 -5.64 9.54
C SER A 88 -14.58 -5.65 8.42
N ASN A 89 -14.67 -4.56 7.66
CA ASN A 89 -15.62 -4.42 6.54
C ASN A 89 -15.21 -3.23 5.68
N ALA A 90 -15.92 -3.04 4.57
CA ALA A 90 -15.63 -1.97 3.62
C ALA A 90 -15.89 -0.58 4.21
N ASP A 91 -16.90 -0.44 5.08
CA ASP A 91 -17.20 0.86 5.67
C ASP A 91 -16.08 1.32 6.60
N GLU A 92 -15.50 0.40 7.37
CA GLU A 92 -14.35 0.73 8.22
C GLU A 92 -13.15 1.16 7.38
N PHE A 93 -12.91 0.46 6.27
CA PHE A 93 -11.85 0.84 5.34
C PHE A 93 -12.05 2.28 4.84
N ARG A 94 -13.28 2.61 4.42
CA ARG A 94 -13.57 3.96 3.92
C ARG A 94 -13.36 5.02 4.99
N GLU A 95 -13.81 4.75 6.20
CA GLU A 95 -13.64 5.67 7.32
C GLU A 95 -12.16 5.95 7.59
N ASP A 96 -11.33 4.92 7.57
CA ASP A 96 -9.90 5.03 7.83
C ASP A 96 -9.15 5.78 6.72
N HIS A 97 -9.71 5.83 5.51
CA HIS A 97 -9.02 6.42 4.35
C HIS A 97 -9.64 7.73 3.86
N LEU A 98 -10.64 8.27 4.56
CA LEU A 98 -11.28 9.52 4.16
C LEU A 98 -10.29 10.68 4.04
N ASP A 99 -9.40 10.81 5.00
CA ASP A 99 -8.41 11.89 5.00
C ASP A 99 -7.32 11.66 3.97
N TYR A 100 -6.91 10.42 3.82
CA TYR A 100 -5.86 10.08 2.87
C TYR A 100 -6.25 10.44 1.43
N PHE A 101 -7.50 10.15 1.05
CA PHE A 101 -8.01 10.43 -0.29
C PHE A 101 -8.76 11.76 -0.39
N THR A 102 -8.83 12.53 0.69
CA THR A 102 -9.44 13.87 0.70
C THR A 102 -10.92 13.83 0.33
N ASN A 103 -11.72 13.12 1.15
CA ASN A 103 -13.19 13.03 0.99
C ASN A 103 -13.60 12.59 -0.43
N PRO A 104 -13.24 11.40 -0.84
CA PRO A 104 -13.50 10.92 -2.20
C PRO A 104 -14.99 10.77 -2.49
N THR A 105 -15.35 10.92 -3.75
CA THR A 105 -16.71 10.63 -4.23
C THR A 105 -16.87 9.13 -4.48
N ASP A 106 -18.13 8.68 -4.70
CA ASP A 106 -18.40 7.26 -4.90
C ASP A 106 -17.65 6.66 -6.09
N ASP A 107 -17.42 7.44 -7.13
CA ASP A 107 -16.76 6.98 -8.34
C ASP A 107 -15.25 7.23 -8.35
N PHE A 108 -14.70 7.66 -7.20
CA PHE A 108 -13.26 7.87 -7.08
C PHE A 108 -12.50 6.55 -7.28
N GLU A 109 -11.45 6.59 -8.11
CA GLU A 109 -10.62 5.42 -8.39
C GLU A 109 -9.24 5.57 -7.77
N PHE A 110 -8.70 4.44 -7.32
CA PHE A 110 -7.38 4.36 -6.72
C PHE A 110 -6.79 2.98 -6.97
N ILE A 111 -5.52 2.80 -6.63
CA ILE A 111 -4.84 1.52 -6.81
C ILE A 111 -4.62 0.86 -5.46
N ALA A 112 -5.00 -0.41 -5.36
CA ALA A 112 -4.63 -1.28 -4.25
C ALA A 112 -3.44 -2.13 -4.67
N TYR A 113 -2.50 -2.34 -3.74
CA TYR A 113 -1.43 -3.29 -3.98
C TYR A 113 -1.36 -4.28 -2.82
N TYR A 114 -1.08 -5.52 -3.19
CA TYR A 114 -1.03 -6.64 -2.25
C TYR A 114 0.39 -7.16 -2.17
N PHE A 115 0.80 -7.55 -0.98
CA PHE A 115 2.18 -7.95 -0.77
C PHE A 115 2.31 -9.05 0.27
N GLU A 116 3.50 -9.65 0.32
CA GLU A 116 3.88 -10.61 1.33
C GLU A 116 5.28 -10.26 1.83
N LEU A 117 5.65 -10.81 3.00
CA LEU A 117 7.01 -10.63 3.50
C LEU A 117 7.99 -11.30 2.54
N GLY A 118 9.04 -10.57 2.21
CA GLY A 118 10.05 -11.03 1.28
C GLY A 118 11.20 -11.80 1.92
#